data_c825d2d0d236e30efbc3fcff561e0b54
#
_entry.id   c825d2d0d236e30efbc3fcff561e0b54
#
_cell.length_a   1.000
_cell.length_b   1.000
_cell.length_c   1.000
_cell.angle_alpha   90.00
_cell.angle_beta   90.00
_cell.angle_gamma   90.00
#
_symmetry.space_group_name_H-M   'P 1'
#
loop_
_entity.id
_entity.type
_entity.pdbx_description
1 polymer ?
#
loop_
_entity_poly.entity_id
_entity_poly.type
_entity_poly.pdbx_seq_one_letter_code
_entity_poly.pdbx_strand_id
1 'polypeptide(L)'
;MPVRVKLTTLDNALNSFTHLMKPEVLVKLDVQGYEDRVLRGGSKTLSMAAACILEVGIDNLYHDQAKYSGLLLLLDQMGFRYSGNLEQVYAVDGHVIFFDAVFVKRDIASVLKYEI
;
A
#
# COMPACT_ATOMS: atom_id res chain seq x y z
N MET A 1 25.55 4.25 15.60
CA MET A 1 24.95 4.92 16.77
C MET A 1 23.44 4.80 16.72
N PRO A 2 22.77 4.29 17.76
CA PRO A 2 21.34 4.34 17.82
C PRO A 2 20.85 5.79 17.89
N VAL A 3 19.77 6.06 17.16
CA VAL A 3 19.15 7.39 17.13
C VAL A 3 17.72 7.23 17.65
N ARG A 4 17.31 8.14 18.54
CA ARG A 4 15.93 8.18 19.01
C ARG A 4 15.08 8.88 17.98
N VAL A 5 13.96 8.24 17.58
CA VAL A 5 12.97 8.83 16.69
C VAL A 5 11.61 8.72 17.35
N LYS A 6 10.74 9.68 17.04
CA LYS A 6 9.36 9.64 17.50
C LYS A 6 8.55 8.78 16.56
N LEU A 7 7.86 7.78 17.10
CA LEU A 7 6.93 6.95 16.33
C LEU A 7 5.54 7.60 16.33
N THR A 8 4.90 7.56 15.18
CA THR A 8 3.52 8.02 15.03
C THR A 8 2.83 7.18 13.96
N THR A 9 1.51 7.25 13.88
CA THR A 9 0.74 6.63 12.81
C THR A 9 0.63 7.58 11.62
N LEU A 10 0.33 7.03 10.45
CA LEU A 10 0.06 7.84 9.26
C LEU A 10 -1.11 8.81 9.50
N ASP A 11 -2.18 8.34 10.11
CA ASP A 11 -3.34 9.18 10.42
C ASP A 11 -2.97 10.34 11.35
N ASN A 12 -2.20 10.09 12.40
CA ASN A 12 -1.76 11.15 13.32
C ASN A 12 -0.82 12.13 12.63
N ALA A 13 0.11 11.64 11.81
CA ALA A 13 1.06 12.51 11.09
C ALA A 13 0.34 13.46 10.13
N LEU A 14 -0.75 13.04 9.52
CA LEU A 14 -1.49 13.81 8.51
C LEU A 14 -2.72 14.53 9.06
N ASN A 15 -3.04 14.35 10.32
CA ASN A 15 -4.28 14.88 10.90
C ASN A 15 -4.44 16.40 10.72
N SER A 16 -3.36 17.17 10.85
CA SER A 16 -3.38 18.63 10.66
C SER A 16 -3.44 19.06 9.19
N PHE A 17 -3.26 18.13 8.26
CA PHE A 17 -3.22 18.40 6.81
C PHE A 17 -4.45 17.88 6.07
N THR A 18 -5.38 17.19 6.74
CA THR A 18 -6.52 16.56 6.07
C THR A 18 -7.40 17.56 5.31
N HIS A 19 -7.52 18.78 5.81
CA HIS A 19 -8.28 19.85 5.13
C HIS A 19 -7.63 20.32 3.81
N LEU A 20 -6.36 20.00 3.61
CA LEU A 20 -5.62 20.33 2.37
C LEU A 20 -5.71 19.21 1.34
N MET A 21 -6.17 18.03 1.74
CA MET A 21 -6.26 16.87 0.86
C MET A 21 -7.49 16.97 -0.03
N LYS A 22 -7.26 16.84 -1.32
CA LYS A 22 -8.32 16.77 -2.32
C LYS A 22 -8.78 15.32 -2.50
N PRO A 23 -9.97 15.08 -3.10
CA PRO A 23 -10.54 13.72 -3.23
C PRO A 23 -9.68 12.72 -4.00
N GLU A 24 -8.67 13.16 -4.73
CA GLU A 24 -7.82 12.31 -5.56
C GLU A 24 -6.45 12.06 -4.92
N VAL A 25 -6.44 11.64 -3.66
CA VAL A 25 -5.19 11.33 -2.96
C VAL A 25 -4.64 10.00 -3.44
N LEU A 26 -3.37 9.99 -3.81
CA LEU A 26 -2.58 8.80 -4.05
C LEU A 26 -1.65 8.56 -2.87
N VAL A 27 -1.68 7.36 -2.32
CA VAL A 27 -0.76 6.93 -1.26
C VAL A 27 0.25 5.97 -1.85
N LYS A 28 1.53 6.28 -1.72
CA LYS A 28 2.62 5.36 -2.08
C LYS A 28 3.39 4.99 -0.82
N LEU A 29 3.57 3.70 -0.59
CA LEU A 29 4.31 3.17 0.53
C LEU A 29 5.57 2.44 0.06
N ASP A 30 6.71 2.85 0.61
CA ASP A 30 8.00 2.20 0.42
C ASP A 30 8.69 2.13 1.80
N VAL A 31 8.23 1.20 2.62
CA VAL A 31 8.63 1.09 4.02
C VAL A 31 9.29 -0.26 4.35
N GLN A 32 9.75 -0.94 3.34
CA GLN A 32 10.64 -2.11 3.40
C GLN A 32 10.16 -3.19 4.38
N GLY A 33 8.97 -3.69 4.15
CA GLY A 33 8.38 -4.79 4.92
C GLY A 33 7.34 -4.36 5.96
N TYR A 34 7.22 -3.06 6.26
CA TYR A 34 6.30 -2.52 7.27
C TYR A 34 4.97 -2.03 6.71
N GLU A 35 4.62 -2.39 5.48
CA GLU A 35 3.44 -1.88 4.76
C GLU A 35 2.15 -2.16 5.52
N ASP A 36 1.99 -3.34 6.11
CA ASP A 36 0.80 -3.69 6.90
C ASP A 36 0.63 -2.80 8.13
N ARG A 37 1.73 -2.46 8.83
CA ARG A 37 1.69 -1.59 10.01
C ARG A 37 1.32 -0.16 9.62
N VAL A 38 1.86 0.33 8.51
CA VAL A 38 1.52 1.67 8.00
C VAL A 38 0.05 1.72 7.58
N LEU A 39 -0.45 0.70 6.89
CA LEU A 39 -1.85 0.62 6.48
C LEU A 39 -2.79 0.63 7.69
N ARG A 40 -2.50 -0.18 8.72
CA ARG A 40 -3.32 -0.23 9.93
C ARG A 40 -3.35 1.10 10.68
N GLY A 41 -2.22 1.82 10.70
CA GLY A 41 -2.14 3.15 11.30
C GLY A 41 -2.64 4.27 10.39
N GLY A 42 -3.09 3.96 9.21
CA GLY A 42 -3.51 4.90 8.18
C GLY A 42 -4.93 4.72 7.69
N SER A 43 -5.81 4.04 8.41
CA SER A 43 -7.15 3.70 7.93
C SER A 43 -7.96 4.94 7.52
N LYS A 44 -7.86 6.04 8.26
CA LYS A 44 -8.51 7.31 7.92
C LYS A 44 -7.92 7.91 6.63
N THR A 45 -6.59 7.95 6.54
CA THR A 45 -5.89 8.45 5.34
C THR A 45 -6.25 7.61 4.12
N LEU A 46 -6.22 6.29 4.25
CA LEU A 46 -6.56 5.38 3.16
C LEU A 46 -8.02 5.47 2.75
N SER A 47 -8.92 5.84 3.67
CA SER A 47 -10.33 6.06 3.33
C SER A 47 -10.52 7.24 2.37
N MET A 48 -9.59 8.20 2.37
CA MET A 48 -9.60 9.35 1.48
C MET A 48 -8.81 9.12 0.18
N ALA A 49 -8.08 8.03 0.09
CA ALA A 49 -7.22 7.74 -1.06
C ALA A 49 -8.01 7.13 -2.22
N ALA A 50 -7.75 7.60 -3.43
CA ALA A 50 -8.28 7.01 -4.65
C ALA A 50 -7.51 5.75 -5.04
N ALA A 51 -6.20 5.74 -4.79
CA ALA A 51 -5.32 4.64 -5.12
C ALA A 51 -4.18 4.52 -4.13
N CYS A 52 -3.60 3.34 -4.05
CA CYS A 52 -2.44 3.03 -3.23
C CYS A 52 -1.44 2.21 -4.04
N ILE A 53 -0.17 2.58 -3.95
CA ILE A 53 0.94 1.83 -4.54
C ILE A 53 1.83 1.37 -3.39
N LEU A 54 2.14 0.08 -3.35
CA LEU A 54 3.05 -0.44 -2.33
C LEU A 54 3.86 -1.61 -2.86
N GLU A 55 5.03 -1.79 -2.26
CA GLU A 55 5.88 -2.95 -2.53
C GLU A 55 5.30 -4.19 -1.85
N VAL A 56 5.12 -5.24 -2.64
CA VAL A 56 4.67 -6.54 -2.15
C VAL A 56 5.81 -7.53 -2.30
N GLY A 57 6.34 -8.02 -1.19
CA GLY A 57 7.40 -9.01 -1.18
C GLY A 57 6.86 -10.42 -1.28
N ILE A 58 7.37 -11.19 -2.23
CA ILE A 58 7.12 -12.63 -2.33
C ILE A 58 8.20 -13.37 -1.51
N ASP A 59 9.46 -13.02 -1.74
CA ASP A 59 10.55 -13.51 -0.91
C ASP A 59 10.63 -12.74 0.40
N ASN A 60 11.11 -13.39 1.44
CA ASN A 60 11.28 -12.77 2.76
C ASN A 60 12.61 -11.99 2.80
N LEU A 61 12.56 -10.71 2.41
CA LEU A 61 13.72 -9.85 2.30
C LEU A 61 14.02 -9.06 3.59
N TYR A 62 13.01 -8.85 4.42
CA TYR A 62 13.11 -8.04 5.64
C TYR A 62 12.60 -8.80 6.85
N HIS A 63 13.17 -8.51 8.03
CA HIS A 63 12.72 -9.10 9.28
C HIS A 63 11.27 -8.67 9.56
N ASP A 64 10.43 -9.63 9.93
CA ASP A 64 8.98 -9.42 10.18
C ASP A 64 8.25 -8.74 9.02
N GLN A 65 8.69 -8.99 7.81
CA GLN A 65 8.05 -8.49 6.60
C GLN A 65 6.59 -8.91 6.53
N ALA A 66 5.73 -7.96 6.14
CA ALA A 66 4.34 -8.23 5.83
C ALA A 66 4.23 -9.27 4.70
N LYS A 67 3.41 -10.29 4.90
CA LYS A 67 3.15 -11.30 3.88
C LYS A 67 2.22 -10.75 2.80
N TYR A 68 2.47 -11.10 1.55
CA TYR A 68 1.66 -10.63 0.43
C TYR A 68 0.17 -10.98 0.59
N SER A 69 -0.15 -12.17 1.09
CA SER A 69 -1.54 -12.58 1.32
C SER A 69 -2.23 -11.70 2.37
N GLY A 70 -1.53 -11.33 3.43
CA GLY A 70 -2.04 -10.43 4.46
C GLY A 70 -2.26 -9.02 3.94
N LEU A 71 -1.35 -8.51 3.11
CA LEU A 71 -1.48 -7.20 2.48
C LEU A 71 -2.68 -7.15 1.54
N LEU A 72 -2.87 -8.16 0.71
CA LEU A 72 -4.00 -8.24 -0.22
C LEU A 72 -5.33 -8.25 0.54
N LEU A 73 -5.41 -9.06 1.60
CA LEU A 73 -6.61 -9.14 2.43
C LEU A 73 -6.91 -7.81 3.12
N LEU A 74 -5.88 -7.17 3.69
CA LEU A 74 -6.03 -5.89 4.40
C LEU A 74 -6.52 -4.79 3.45
N LEU A 75 -5.94 -4.68 2.27
CA LEU A 75 -6.35 -3.70 1.27
C LEU A 75 -7.76 -3.98 0.74
N ASP A 76 -8.12 -5.25 0.57
CA ASP A 76 -9.47 -5.64 0.21
C ASP A 76 -10.48 -5.18 1.26
N GLN A 77 -10.18 -5.39 2.54
CA GLN A 77 -11.01 -4.93 3.65
C GLN A 77 -11.13 -3.40 3.72
N MET A 78 -10.10 -2.69 3.27
CA MET A 78 -10.09 -1.23 3.19
C MET A 78 -10.80 -0.67 1.95
N GLY A 79 -11.35 -1.52 1.11
CA GLY A 79 -12.12 -1.14 -0.07
C GLY A 79 -11.29 -0.93 -1.33
N PHE A 80 -10.07 -1.41 -1.36
CA PHE A 80 -9.21 -1.36 -2.55
C PHE A 80 -9.29 -2.64 -3.36
N ARG A 81 -9.12 -2.48 -4.66
CA ARG A 81 -9.01 -3.57 -5.61
C ARG A 81 -7.62 -3.58 -6.24
N TYR A 82 -6.98 -4.74 -6.30
CA TYR A 82 -5.73 -4.90 -7.02
C TYR A 82 -5.94 -4.62 -8.51
N SER A 83 -5.10 -3.74 -9.08
CA SER A 83 -5.24 -3.28 -10.46
C SER A 83 -4.04 -3.61 -11.35
N GLY A 84 -2.96 -4.11 -10.79
CA GLY A 84 -1.80 -4.53 -11.56
C GLY A 84 -0.48 -4.12 -10.91
N ASN A 85 0.61 -4.39 -11.61
CA ASN A 85 1.95 -4.09 -11.17
C ASN A 85 2.58 -3.01 -12.03
N LEU A 86 3.33 -2.11 -11.40
CA LEU A 86 4.17 -1.15 -12.12
C LEU A 86 5.53 -1.76 -12.46
N GLU A 87 6.12 -2.48 -11.52
CA GLU A 87 7.45 -3.05 -11.67
C GLU A 87 7.53 -4.38 -10.94
N GLN A 88 8.33 -5.30 -11.48
CA GLN A 88 8.61 -6.59 -10.87
C GLN A 88 10.10 -6.86 -10.92
N VAL A 89 10.60 -7.48 -9.85
CA VAL A 89 12.00 -7.92 -9.77
C VAL A 89 12.03 -9.44 -9.68
N TYR A 90 12.87 -10.05 -10.52
CA TYR A 90 12.96 -11.49 -10.70
C TYR A 90 14.25 -12.05 -10.10
N ALA A 91 14.15 -13.24 -9.54
CA ALA A 91 15.30 -14.04 -9.16
C ALA A 91 15.92 -14.71 -10.40
N VAL A 92 17.09 -15.32 -10.21
CA VAL A 92 17.82 -16.03 -11.28
C VAL A 92 16.98 -17.15 -11.88
N ASP A 93 16.16 -17.83 -11.08
CA ASP A 93 15.29 -18.93 -11.53
C ASP A 93 14.00 -18.44 -12.21
N GLY A 94 13.78 -17.12 -12.27
CA GLY A 94 12.63 -16.52 -12.94
C GLY A 94 11.43 -16.23 -12.06
N HIS A 95 11.44 -16.63 -10.76
CA HIS A 95 10.32 -16.26 -9.88
C HIS A 95 10.38 -14.79 -9.49
N VAL A 96 9.23 -14.21 -9.18
CA VAL A 96 9.13 -12.82 -8.73
C VAL A 96 9.54 -12.71 -7.27
N ILE A 97 10.53 -11.86 -6.98
CA ILE A 97 11.01 -11.61 -5.62
C ILE A 97 10.11 -10.59 -4.92
N PHE A 98 9.82 -9.49 -5.60
CA PHE A 98 8.87 -8.46 -5.15
C PHE A 98 8.34 -7.68 -6.35
N PHE A 99 7.25 -6.96 -6.13
CA PHE A 99 6.65 -6.11 -7.15
C PHE A 99 5.99 -4.88 -6.52
N ASP A 100 5.91 -3.81 -7.28
CA ASP A 100 5.16 -2.62 -6.91
C ASP A 100 3.72 -2.78 -7.42
N ALA A 101 2.79 -2.95 -6.49
CA ALA A 101 1.40 -3.22 -6.78
C ALA A 101 0.57 -1.95 -6.72
N VAL A 102 -0.37 -1.82 -7.64
CA VAL A 102 -1.35 -0.74 -7.70
C VAL A 102 -2.70 -1.26 -7.24
N PHE A 103 -3.30 -0.55 -6.27
CA PHE A 103 -4.63 -0.81 -5.75
C PHE A 103 -5.49 0.43 -5.95
N VAL A 104 -6.71 0.24 -6.42
CA VAL A 104 -7.65 1.34 -6.70
C VAL A 104 -8.92 1.12 -5.88
N LYS A 105 -9.52 2.21 -5.37
CA LYS A 105 -10.81 2.11 -4.66
C LYS A 105 -11.85 1.49 -5.56
N ARG A 106 -12.69 0.61 -4.99
CA ARG A 106 -13.71 -0.14 -5.74
C ARG A 106 -14.74 0.74 -6.43
N ASP A 107 -15.14 1.82 -5.80
CA ASP A 107 -16.08 2.78 -6.37
C ASP A 107 -15.52 3.44 -7.63
N ILE A 108 -14.23 3.74 -7.65
CA ILE A 108 -13.52 4.26 -8.83
C ILE A 108 -13.33 3.16 -9.87
N ALA A 109 -12.88 1.97 -9.43
CA ALA A 109 -12.65 0.82 -10.31
C ALA A 109 -13.94 0.34 -11.00
N SER A 110 -15.10 0.48 -10.35
CA SER A 110 -16.39 0.07 -10.91
C SER A 110 -16.86 0.93 -12.10
N VAL A 111 -16.29 2.13 -12.24
CA VAL A 111 -16.54 3.02 -13.38
C VAL A 111 -15.76 2.57 -14.62
N LEU A 112 -14.65 1.87 -14.41
CA LEU A 112 -13.80 1.34 -15.47
C LEU A 112 -14.37 0.00 -15.94
N LYS A 113 -15.28 0.04 -16.90
CA LYS A 113 -15.89 -1.18 -17.45
C LYS A 113 -14.98 -1.84 -18.46
N TYR A 114 -14.96 -3.16 -18.41
CA TYR A 114 -14.27 -3.96 -19.41
C TYR A 114 -15.10 -4.00 -20.70
N GLU A 115 -14.46 -3.71 -21.80
CA GLU A 115 -14.94 -4.13 -23.10
C GLU A 115 -14.18 -5.39 -23.48
N ILE A 116 -14.84 -6.50 -23.44
CA ILE A 116 -14.27 -7.79 -23.84
C ILE A 116 -14.87 -8.19 -25.19
#